data_e59e797c230c0de8ba1b99aed2b01095
#
_entry.id   e59e797c230c0de8ba1b99aed2b01095
#
_cell.length_a   1.000
_cell.length_b   1.000
_cell.length_c   1.000
_cell.angle_alpha   90.00
_cell.angle_beta   90.00
_cell.angle_gamma   90.00
#
_symmetry.space_group_name_H-M   'P 1'
#
loop_
_entity.id
_entity.type
_entity.pdbx_description
1 polymer ?
#
loop_
_entity_poly.entity_id
_entity_poly.type
_entity_poly.pdbx_seq_one_letter_code
_entity_poly.pdbx_strand_id
1 'polypeptide(L)'
;MRNNIFENILKNIFEDENLELKFNDETFQFSICESGREPFDFNTMSSGYAAVFDIINDLIIRMEAQSGLRTQFDMEGIVLVDEIETHLHLQLQKKILPVLTKLFPNIQFVITTHSPFILSSLDNAVIYDLENNTLVKNGLKNLPYEGIVEGYFKADKLSEELREKYERYKALVSKDELSDKEYEEIDKLEYYLDEIPDYLAKELTAEYSRLKLEFSNRG
;
A
#
# COMPACT_ATOMS: atom_id res chain seq x y z
N MET A 1 13.56 -31.59 4.82
CA MET A 1 13.87 -30.40 5.66
C MET A 1 13.82 -29.07 4.87
N ARG A 2 14.42 -28.96 3.68
CA ARG A 2 14.34 -27.74 2.83
C ARG A 2 12.90 -27.42 2.36
N ASN A 3 12.11 -28.40 1.96
CA ASN A 3 10.73 -28.19 1.51
C ASN A 3 9.84 -27.51 2.57
N ASN A 4 10.04 -27.84 3.86
CA ASN A 4 9.26 -27.22 4.93
C ASN A 4 9.54 -25.72 5.13
N ILE A 5 10.76 -25.27 4.82
CA ILE A 5 11.12 -23.85 4.96
C ILE A 5 10.43 -23.03 3.86
N PHE A 6 10.56 -23.45 2.60
CA PHE A 6 9.92 -22.80 1.48
C PHE A 6 8.38 -22.81 1.61
N GLU A 7 7.81 -23.93 2.03
CA GLU A 7 6.37 -24.03 2.28
C GLU A 7 5.91 -23.06 3.36
N ASN A 8 6.66 -22.93 4.46
CA ASN A 8 6.34 -21.96 5.51
C ASN A 8 6.47 -20.51 5.05
N ILE A 9 7.44 -20.21 4.18
CA ILE A 9 7.57 -18.88 3.55
C ILE A 9 6.32 -18.59 2.69
N LEU A 10 5.93 -19.54 1.84
CA LEU A 10 4.74 -19.44 1.01
C LEU A 10 3.48 -19.23 1.86
N LYS A 11 3.28 -20.03 2.91
CA LYS A 11 2.16 -19.87 3.85
C LYS A 11 2.07 -18.46 4.45
N ASN A 12 3.20 -17.89 4.83
CA ASN A 12 3.23 -16.52 5.34
C ASN A 12 2.93 -15.46 4.27
N ILE A 13 3.42 -15.63 3.03
CA ILE A 13 3.21 -14.68 1.93
C ILE A 13 1.77 -14.71 1.44
N PHE A 14 1.22 -15.93 1.28
CA PHE A 14 -0.15 -16.15 0.79
C PHE A 14 -1.21 -16.09 1.90
N GLU A 15 -0.79 -16.08 3.19
CA GLU A 15 -1.69 -16.16 4.37
C GLU A 15 -2.60 -17.38 4.32
N ASP A 16 -2.10 -18.49 3.81
CA ASP A 16 -2.81 -19.77 3.76
C ASP A 16 -2.01 -20.84 4.50
N GLU A 17 -2.44 -21.17 5.71
CA GLU A 17 -1.84 -22.22 6.54
C GLU A 17 -1.98 -23.63 5.92
N ASN A 18 -2.93 -23.82 5.01
CA ASN A 18 -3.17 -25.07 4.31
C ASN A 18 -2.42 -25.16 2.97
N LEU A 19 -1.68 -24.13 2.59
CA LEU A 19 -0.89 -24.14 1.36
C LEU A 19 0.12 -25.29 1.41
N GLU A 20 0.20 -26.04 0.31
CA GLU A 20 1.16 -27.13 0.14
C GLU A 20 2.07 -26.87 -1.08
N LEU A 21 3.34 -27.19 -0.90
CA LEU A 21 4.32 -27.21 -2.00
C LEU A 21 4.53 -28.65 -2.46
N LYS A 22 4.02 -29.00 -3.64
CA LYS A 22 4.14 -30.35 -4.22
C LYS A 22 5.25 -30.39 -5.24
N PHE A 23 6.13 -31.40 -5.14
CA PHE A 23 7.14 -31.67 -6.13
C PHE A 23 6.70 -32.83 -7.02
N ASN A 24 6.81 -32.66 -8.35
CA ASN A 24 6.54 -33.68 -9.33
C ASN A 24 7.85 -34.31 -9.79
N ASP A 25 8.07 -35.59 -9.46
CA ASP A 25 9.30 -36.33 -9.76
C ASP A 25 9.49 -36.62 -11.25
N GLU A 26 8.40 -36.61 -12.06
CA GLU A 26 8.47 -36.86 -13.49
C GLU A 26 8.86 -35.61 -14.28
N THR A 27 8.31 -34.45 -13.89
CA THR A 27 8.55 -33.16 -14.59
C THR A 27 9.62 -32.31 -13.91
N PHE A 28 10.08 -32.71 -12.71
CA PHE A 28 10.98 -31.93 -11.84
C PHE A 28 10.50 -30.52 -11.53
N GLN A 29 9.19 -30.34 -11.45
CA GLN A 29 8.55 -29.05 -11.20
C GLN A 29 7.89 -29.01 -9.82
N PHE A 30 7.88 -27.81 -9.23
CA PHE A 30 7.12 -27.54 -8.03
C PHE A 30 5.76 -26.90 -8.39
N SER A 31 4.71 -27.37 -7.74
CA SER A 31 3.38 -26.78 -7.80
C SER A 31 2.97 -26.24 -6.44
N ILE A 32 2.45 -25.03 -6.43
CA ILE A 32 1.90 -24.37 -5.25
C ILE A 32 0.39 -24.63 -5.24
N CYS A 33 -0.08 -25.30 -4.19
CA CYS A 33 -1.50 -25.61 -3.99
C CYS A 33 -2.04 -24.72 -2.89
N GLU A 34 -2.79 -23.67 -3.27
CA GLU A 34 -3.48 -22.73 -2.39
C GLU A 34 -4.95 -23.15 -2.24
N SER A 35 -5.54 -22.90 -1.07
CA SER A 35 -6.94 -23.24 -0.81
C SER A 35 -7.89 -22.52 -1.77
N GLY A 36 -8.72 -23.29 -2.48
CA GLY A 36 -9.75 -22.72 -3.37
C GLY A 36 -9.25 -22.22 -4.73
N ARG A 37 -7.99 -22.53 -5.10
CA ARG A 37 -7.40 -22.20 -6.41
C ARG A 37 -6.83 -23.43 -7.11
N GLU A 38 -6.76 -23.35 -8.45
CA GLU A 38 -6.01 -24.33 -9.23
C GLU A 38 -4.52 -24.22 -8.89
N PRO A 39 -3.80 -25.37 -8.81
CA PRO A 39 -2.37 -25.36 -8.58
C PRO A 39 -1.62 -24.56 -9.64
N PHE A 40 -0.64 -23.79 -9.21
CA PHE A 40 0.20 -22.98 -10.10
C PHE A 40 1.69 -23.18 -9.76
N ASP A 41 2.58 -22.78 -10.64
CA ASP A 41 4.01 -22.87 -10.46
C ASP A 41 4.66 -21.47 -10.26
N PHE A 42 5.96 -21.45 -9.99
CA PHE A 42 6.71 -20.21 -9.82
C PHE A 42 6.77 -19.34 -11.09
N ASN A 43 6.60 -19.94 -12.28
CA ASN A 43 6.63 -19.22 -13.56
C ASN A 43 5.29 -18.53 -13.86
N THR A 44 4.20 -19.06 -13.31
CA THR A 44 2.86 -18.52 -13.45
C THR A 44 2.43 -17.61 -12.30
N MET A 45 3.31 -17.43 -11.32
CA MET A 45 3.12 -16.51 -10.20
C MET A 45 3.04 -15.06 -10.70
N SER A 46 2.18 -14.23 -10.08
CA SER A 46 2.13 -12.81 -10.44
C SER A 46 3.46 -12.11 -10.15
N SER A 47 3.78 -11.08 -10.92
CA SER A 47 5.04 -10.34 -10.82
C SER A 47 5.32 -9.81 -9.40
N GLY A 48 4.28 -9.42 -8.65
CA GLY A 48 4.43 -8.95 -7.28
C GLY A 48 4.89 -10.05 -6.32
N TYR A 49 4.30 -11.24 -6.39
CA TYR A 49 4.76 -12.37 -5.59
C TYR A 49 6.16 -12.83 -5.99
N ALA A 50 6.46 -12.85 -7.31
CA ALA A 50 7.79 -13.15 -7.81
C ALA A 50 8.85 -12.20 -7.23
N ALA A 51 8.58 -10.89 -7.20
CA ALA A 51 9.49 -9.90 -6.62
C ALA A 51 9.76 -10.14 -5.12
N VAL A 52 8.73 -10.49 -4.33
CA VAL A 52 8.91 -10.87 -2.91
C VAL A 52 9.81 -12.11 -2.79
N PHE A 53 9.57 -13.10 -3.64
CA PHE A 53 10.36 -14.33 -3.67
C PHE A 53 11.82 -14.08 -4.05
N ASP A 54 12.07 -13.20 -5.02
CA ASP A 54 13.43 -12.86 -5.46
C ASP A 54 14.24 -12.22 -4.32
N ILE A 55 13.61 -11.30 -3.56
CA ILE A 55 14.26 -10.70 -2.37
C ILE A 55 14.62 -11.78 -1.34
N ILE A 56 13.67 -12.67 -1.02
CA ILE A 56 13.88 -13.73 -0.02
C ILE A 56 14.96 -14.73 -0.50
N ASN A 57 14.89 -15.15 -1.76
CA ASN A 57 15.87 -16.07 -2.33
C ASN A 57 17.28 -15.47 -2.37
N ASP A 58 17.43 -14.21 -2.76
CA ASP A 58 18.73 -13.53 -2.76
C ASP A 58 19.34 -13.50 -1.35
N LEU A 59 18.54 -13.19 -0.33
CA LEU A 59 18.99 -13.22 1.06
C LEU A 59 19.41 -14.63 1.50
N ILE A 60 18.62 -15.65 1.18
CA ILE A 60 18.93 -17.04 1.51
C ILE A 60 20.25 -17.47 0.85
N ILE A 61 20.43 -17.19 -0.45
CA ILE A 61 21.63 -17.54 -1.19
C ILE A 61 22.87 -16.86 -0.58
N ARG A 62 22.79 -15.58 -0.22
CA ARG A 62 23.88 -14.84 0.42
C ARG A 62 24.23 -15.41 1.80
N MET A 63 23.23 -15.76 2.60
CA MET A 63 23.43 -16.38 3.90
C MET A 63 24.07 -17.76 3.78
N GLU A 64 23.64 -18.60 2.83
CA GLU A 64 24.24 -19.90 2.56
C GLU A 64 25.69 -19.78 2.10
N ALA A 65 26.01 -18.80 1.26
CA ALA A 65 27.38 -18.55 0.82
C ALA A 65 28.34 -18.18 1.95
N GLN A 66 27.85 -17.53 3.00
CA GLN A 66 28.66 -17.14 4.16
C GLN A 66 28.74 -18.24 5.23
N SER A 67 27.67 -19.05 5.41
CA SER A 67 27.58 -20.05 6.48
C SER A 67 28.10 -21.44 6.12
N GLY A 68 28.47 -21.67 4.87
CA GLY A 68 29.00 -22.98 4.41
C GLY A 68 27.98 -24.12 4.49
N LEU A 69 26.90 -24.06 3.69
CA LEU A 69 25.92 -25.13 3.47
C LEU A 69 24.82 -25.32 4.56
N ARG A 70 24.71 -24.45 5.54
CA ARG A 70 23.57 -24.45 6.46
C ARG A 70 22.81 -23.13 6.33
N THR A 71 21.57 -23.20 5.87
CA THR A 71 20.67 -22.04 5.89
C THR A 71 20.43 -21.65 7.34
N GLN A 72 20.99 -20.52 7.76
CA GLN A 72 20.82 -19.96 9.10
C GLN A 72 20.05 -18.66 8.97
N PHE A 73 18.73 -18.70 9.18
CA PHE A 73 17.87 -17.52 9.17
C PHE A 73 18.12 -16.57 10.35
N ASP A 74 18.95 -17.00 11.32
CA ASP A 74 19.36 -16.27 12.52
C ASP A 74 20.69 -15.50 12.35
N MET A 75 21.24 -15.45 11.15
CA MET A 75 22.44 -14.65 10.88
C MET A 75 22.16 -13.16 11.09
N GLU A 76 23.12 -12.49 11.73
CA GLU A 76 23.10 -11.04 11.89
C GLU A 76 23.62 -10.35 10.63
N GLY A 77 23.03 -9.20 10.28
CA GLY A 77 23.45 -8.44 9.12
C GLY A 77 22.64 -7.17 8.90
N ILE A 78 23.06 -6.41 7.90
CA ILE A 78 22.36 -5.22 7.43
C ILE A 78 22.01 -5.43 5.97
N VAL A 79 20.76 -5.19 5.62
CA VAL A 79 20.23 -5.28 4.25
C VAL A 79 19.70 -3.92 3.84
N LEU A 80 20.20 -3.44 2.70
CA LEU A 80 19.77 -2.19 2.08
C LEU A 80 18.86 -2.53 0.91
N VAL A 81 17.65 -2.00 0.91
CA VAL A 81 16.68 -2.18 -0.20
C VAL A 81 16.19 -0.81 -0.63
N ASP A 82 16.40 -0.48 -1.88
CA ASP A 82 15.94 0.76 -2.48
C ASP A 82 14.58 0.54 -3.13
N GLU A 83 13.61 1.43 -2.87
CA GLU A 83 12.24 1.38 -3.41
C GLU A 83 11.60 -0.01 -3.31
N ILE A 84 11.50 -0.53 -2.08
CA ILE A 84 11.02 -1.90 -1.83
C ILE A 84 9.62 -2.19 -2.40
N GLU A 85 8.80 -1.17 -2.59
CA GLU A 85 7.46 -1.30 -3.17
C GLU A 85 7.44 -1.57 -4.67
N THR A 86 8.57 -1.43 -5.36
CA THR A 86 8.66 -1.62 -6.82
C THR A 86 8.14 -2.99 -7.23
N HIS A 87 7.19 -3.01 -8.16
CA HIS A 87 6.44 -4.19 -8.61
C HIS A 87 5.47 -4.82 -7.62
N LEU A 88 5.36 -4.30 -6.37
CA LEU A 88 4.43 -4.83 -5.38
C LEU A 88 3.05 -4.15 -5.49
N HIS A 89 1.99 -4.95 -5.63
CA HIS A 89 0.63 -4.42 -5.46
C HIS A 89 0.34 -4.12 -3.97
N LEU A 90 -0.67 -3.28 -3.70
CA LEU A 90 -0.95 -2.71 -2.37
C LEU A 90 -1.00 -3.73 -1.23
N GLN A 91 -1.56 -4.91 -1.46
CA GLN A 91 -1.65 -5.95 -0.43
C GLN A 91 -0.27 -6.51 -0.06
N LEU A 92 0.63 -6.66 -1.03
CA LEU A 92 2.00 -7.12 -0.77
C LEU A 92 2.85 -6.03 -0.11
N GLN A 93 2.63 -4.75 -0.44
CA GLN A 93 3.29 -3.64 0.24
C GLN A 93 3.01 -3.64 1.75
N LYS A 94 1.79 -3.98 2.17
CA LYS A 94 1.44 -4.12 3.60
C LYS A 94 2.12 -5.31 4.29
N LYS A 95 2.52 -6.32 3.54
CA LYS A 95 2.99 -7.62 4.07
C LYS A 95 4.50 -7.81 4.01
N ILE A 96 5.18 -7.17 3.05
CA ILE A 96 6.58 -7.47 2.76
C ILE A 96 7.49 -7.30 3.98
N LEU A 97 7.39 -6.18 4.70
CA LEU A 97 8.24 -5.95 5.87
C LEU A 97 7.91 -6.88 7.05
N PRO A 98 6.64 -7.11 7.44
CA PRO A 98 6.28 -8.14 8.40
C PRO A 98 6.83 -9.54 8.05
N VAL A 99 6.78 -9.93 6.77
CA VAL A 99 7.32 -11.21 6.32
C VAL A 99 8.84 -11.25 6.45
N LEU A 100 9.55 -10.23 5.92
CA LEU A 100 11.02 -10.18 5.97
C LEU A 100 11.55 -10.15 7.41
N THR A 101 10.97 -9.33 8.28
CA THR A 101 11.41 -9.22 9.68
C THR A 101 11.10 -10.49 10.50
N LYS A 102 10.03 -11.20 10.15
CA LYS A 102 9.71 -12.49 10.76
C LYS A 102 10.65 -13.61 10.30
N LEU A 103 11.01 -13.63 9.01
CA LEU A 103 11.91 -14.64 8.45
C LEU A 103 13.37 -14.43 8.85
N PHE A 104 13.80 -13.18 8.96
CA PHE A 104 15.18 -12.78 9.23
C PHE A 104 15.24 -11.86 10.47
N PRO A 105 15.02 -12.41 11.69
CA PRO A 105 14.82 -11.61 12.90
C PRO A 105 16.08 -10.84 13.33
N ASN A 106 17.27 -11.25 12.92
CA ASN A 106 18.54 -10.63 13.28
C ASN A 106 19.11 -9.73 12.17
N ILE A 107 18.34 -9.53 11.08
CA ILE A 107 18.70 -8.60 10.02
C ILE A 107 18.12 -7.22 10.32
N GLN A 108 18.98 -6.22 10.27
CA GLN A 108 18.54 -4.83 10.21
C GLN A 108 18.25 -4.44 8.76
N PHE A 109 17.00 -4.18 8.45
CA PHE A 109 16.60 -3.64 7.14
C PHE A 109 16.70 -2.12 7.14
N VAL A 110 17.37 -1.56 6.14
CA VAL A 110 17.39 -0.13 5.83
C VAL A 110 16.76 0.03 4.45
N ILE A 111 15.63 0.69 4.37
CA ILE A 111 14.75 0.66 3.23
C ILE A 111 14.37 2.07 2.81
N THR A 112 14.39 2.34 1.51
CA THR A 112 13.74 3.53 0.96
C THR A 112 12.36 3.16 0.44
N THR A 113 11.40 4.07 0.55
CA THR A 113 10.04 3.87 0.06
C THR A 113 9.30 5.17 -0.10
N HIS A 114 8.41 5.22 -1.10
CA HIS A 114 7.39 6.26 -1.27
C HIS A 114 5.98 5.72 -0.98
N SER A 115 5.88 4.51 -0.40
CA SER A 115 4.59 3.89 -0.11
C SER A 115 4.12 4.13 1.32
N PRO A 116 2.97 4.76 1.52
CA PRO A 116 2.36 4.88 2.84
C PRO A 116 1.97 3.51 3.44
N PHE A 117 1.77 2.49 2.60
CA PHE A 117 1.48 1.12 3.05
C PHE A 117 2.70 0.43 3.64
N ILE A 118 3.90 0.68 3.09
CA ILE A 118 5.16 0.22 3.67
C ILE A 118 5.39 0.92 5.01
N LEU A 119 5.25 2.26 5.06
CA LEU A 119 5.47 3.06 6.27
C LEU A 119 4.55 2.66 7.43
N SER A 120 3.33 2.19 7.13
CA SER A 120 2.35 1.75 8.12
C SER A 120 2.38 0.25 8.41
N SER A 121 3.31 -0.51 7.84
CA SER A 121 3.30 -1.98 7.94
C SER A 121 3.89 -2.53 9.23
N LEU A 122 4.73 -1.78 9.94
CA LEU A 122 5.42 -2.19 11.17
C LEU A 122 5.22 -1.19 12.31
N ASP A 123 5.09 -1.71 13.55
CA ASP A 123 4.97 -0.90 14.77
C ASP A 123 6.33 -0.37 15.26
N ASN A 124 7.40 -1.13 15.05
CA ASN A 124 8.74 -0.84 15.59
C ASN A 124 9.70 -0.24 14.55
N ALA A 125 9.18 0.30 13.47
CA ALA A 125 9.99 0.96 12.46
C ALA A 125 10.43 2.35 12.91
N VAL A 126 11.68 2.71 12.59
CA VAL A 126 12.18 4.08 12.67
C VAL A 126 12.13 4.65 11.26
N ILE A 127 11.42 5.76 11.08
CA ILE A 127 11.24 6.40 9.79
C ILE A 127 11.96 7.74 9.79
N TYR A 128 12.80 7.98 8.81
CA TYR A 128 13.46 9.26 8.59
C TYR A 128 12.99 9.86 7.27
N ASP A 129 12.34 11.01 7.36
CA ASP A 129 11.90 11.78 6.21
C ASP A 129 13.08 12.65 5.72
N LEU A 130 13.59 12.31 4.54
CA LEU A 130 14.72 13.00 3.93
C LEU A 130 14.37 14.41 3.43
N GLU A 131 13.11 14.64 3.06
CA GLU A 131 12.65 15.95 2.57
C GLU A 131 12.51 16.95 3.73
N ASN A 132 11.83 16.53 4.80
CA ASN A 132 11.54 17.41 5.94
C ASN A 132 12.56 17.28 7.09
N ASN A 133 13.58 16.40 6.96
CA ASN A 133 14.57 16.09 8.00
C ASN A 133 13.91 15.73 9.34
N THR A 134 12.85 14.93 9.29
CA THR A 134 12.06 14.59 10.48
C THR A 134 12.21 13.12 10.82
N LEU A 135 12.44 12.82 12.10
CA LEU A 135 12.55 11.47 12.63
C LEU A 135 11.26 11.06 13.34
N VAL A 136 10.63 9.99 12.86
CA VAL A 136 9.48 9.35 13.50
C VAL A 136 9.93 8.04 14.14
N LYS A 137 9.73 7.92 15.45
CA LYS A 137 9.98 6.68 16.20
C LYS A 137 8.66 5.93 16.39
N ASN A 138 8.72 4.61 16.44
CA ASN A 138 7.58 3.71 16.65
C ASN A 138 6.61 3.57 15.47
N GLY A 139 7.09 3.76 14.24
CA GLY A 139 6.31 3.53 13.03
C GLY A 139 5.06 4.42 12.86
N LEU A 140 4.27 4.13 11.87
CA LEU A 140 3.02 4.84 11.55
C LEU A 140 1.79 3.91 11.50
N LYS A 141 1.92 2.66 11.97
CA LYS A 141 0.88 1.61 11.85
C LYS A 141 -0.45 1.99 12.50
N ASN A 142 -0.41 2.77 13.58
CA ASN A 142 -1.62 3.21 14.29
C ASN A 142 -2.27 4.46 13.71
N LEU A 143 -1.69 5.06 12.67
CA LEU A 143 -2.28 6.19 11.98
C LEU A 143 -3.20 5.71 10.84
N PRO A 144 -4.34 6.39 10.63
CA PRO A 144 -5.15 6.11 9.46
C PRO A 144 -4.35 6.41 8.19
N TYR A 145 -4.60 5.62 7.14
CA TYR A 145 -3.91 5.75 5.86
C TYR A 145 -4.00 7.18 5.30
N GLU A 146 -5.18 7.78 5.39
CA GLU A 146 -5.43 9.15 4.97
C GLU A 146 -4.52 10.15 5.70
N GLY A 147 -4.33 9.95 7.01
CA GLY A 147 -3.45 10.80 7.81
C GLY A 147 -1.97 10.70 7.40
N ILE A 148 -1.54 9.53 6.91
CA ILE A 148 -0.18 9.35 6.37
C ILE A 148 -0.05 10.04 5.02
N VAL A 149 -1.03 9.86 4.13
CA VAL A 149 -1.03 10.47 2.79
C VAL A 149 -1.06 12.00 2.88
N GLU A 150 -1.95 12.55 3.70
CA GLU A 150 -2.09 14.01 3.83
C GLU A 150 -0.98 14.63 4.68
N GLY A 151 -0.74 14.05 5.86
CA GLY A 151 0.18 14.65 6.84
C GLY A 151 1.64 14.42 6.50
N TYR A 152 2.00 13.20 6.08
CA TYR A 152 3.39 12.82 5.82
C TYR A 152 3.80 13.14 4.37
N PHE A 153 3.00 12.69 3.38
CA PHE A 153 3.29 12.95 1.97
C PHE A 153 2.80 14.32 1.48
N LYS A 154 2.05 15.06 2.30
CA LYS A 154 1.43 16.34 1.91
C LYS A 154 0.65 16.23 0.60
N ALA A 155 0.18 15.03 0.29
CA ALA A 155 -0.57 14.75 -0.92
C ALA A 155 -2.02 15.18 -0.71
N ASP A 156 -2.53 15.94 -1.65
CA ASP A 156 -3.94 16.34 -1.65
C ASP A 156 -4.82 15.14 -2.00
N LYS A 157 -5.88 14.93 -1.24
CA LYS A 157 -6.87 13.88 -1.53
C LYS A 157 -7.66 14.16 -2.80
N LEU A 158 -7.78 15.42 -3.16
CA LEU A 158 -8.59 15.87 -4.28
C LEU A 158 -7.70 16.24 -5.46
N SER A 159 -8.13 15.92 -6.66
CA SER A 159 -7.51 16.46 -7.85
C SER A 159 -7.62 18.00 -7.83
N GLU A 160 -6.62 18.68 -8.37
CA GLU A 160 -6.61 20.15 -8.47
C GLU A 160 -7.89 20.66 -9.14
N GLU A 161 -8.33 20.01 -10.22
CA GLU A 161 -9.57 20.33 -10.92
C GLU A 161 -10.82 20.22 -10.03
N LEU A 162 -10.93 19.14 -9.24
CA LEU A 162 -12.07 18.95 -8.35
C LEU A 162 -12.09 20.02 -7.24
N ARG A 163 -10.93 20.33 -6.69
CA ARG A 163 -10.78 21.38 -5.69
C ARG A 163 -11.19 22.73 -6.25
N GLU A 164 -10.67 23.12 -7.43
CA GLU A 164 -11.01 24.38 -8.07
C GLU A 164 -12.53 24.51 -8.32
N LYS A 165 -13.15 23.47 -8.84
CA LYS A 165 -14.61 23.45 -9.08
C LYS A 165 -15.39 23.55 -7.79
N TYR A 166 -14.98 22.84 -6.73
CA TYR A 166 -15.64 22.91 -5.43
C TYR A 166 -15.52 24.30 -4.79
N GLU A 167 -14.31 24.87 -4.74
CA GLU A 167 -14.09 26.23 -4.19
C GLU A 167 -14.86 27.29 -5.00
N ARG A 168 -14.93 27.11 -6.32
CA ARG A 168 -15.71 27.99 -7.19
C ARG A 168 -17.21 27.90 -6.88
N TYR A 169 -17.74 26.69 -6.71
CA TYR A 169 -19.13 26.47 -6.28
C TYR A 169 -19.39 27.15 -4.94
N LYS A 170 -18.57 26.91 -3.95
CA LYS A 170 -18.67 27.49 -2.62
C LYS A 170 -18.69 29.04 -2.64
N ALA A 171 -17.80 29.62 -3.44
CA ALA A 171 -17.75 31.08 -3.61
C ALA A 171 -19.02 31.65 -4.25
N LEU A 172 -19.61 30.96 -5.22
CA LEU A 172 -20.85 31.40 -5.89
C LEU A 172 -22.05 31.31 -4.97
N VAL A 173 -22.27 30.17 -4.33
CA VAL A 173 -23.44 29.97 -3.43
C VAL A 173 -23.38 30.82 -2.16
N SER A 174 -22.21 31.39 -1.84
CA SER A 174 -22.05 32.31 -0.70
C SER A 174 -22.40 33.75 -1.01
N LYS A 175 -22.68 34.11 -2.27
CA LYS A 175 -23.10 35.47 -2.66
C LYS A 175 -24.55 35.75 -2.32
N ASP A 176 -24.83 36.99 -1.98
CA ASP A 176 -26.23 37.45 -1.71
C ASP A 176 -26.99 37.70 -3.02
N GLU A 177 -26.31 38.19 -4.06
CA GLU A 177 -26.88 38.44 -5.39
C GLU A 177 -26.05 37.71 -6.46
N LEU A 178 -26.75 37.03 -7.36
CA LEU A 178 -26.18 36.27 -8.46
C LEU A 178 -26.74 36.79 -9.80
N SER A 179 -25.90 36.88 -10.80
CA SER A 179 -26.29 37.11 -12.18
C SER A 179 -26.78 35.83 -12.85
N ASP A 180 -27.55 35.95 -13.95
CA ASP A 180 -28.05 34.79 -14.72
C ASP A 180 -26.88 33.86 -15.15
N LYS A 181 -25.72 34.39 -15.50
CA LYS A 181 -24.52 33.61 -15.87
C LYS A 181 -23.97 32.83 -14.69
N GLU A 182 -24.03 33.36 -13.48
CA GLU A 182 -23.57 32.68 -12.28
C GLU A 182 -24.51 31.57 -11.88
N TYR A 183 -25.81 31.71 -12.09
CA TYR A 183 -26.77 30.62 -11.94
C TYR A 183 -26.47 29.48 -12.92
N GLU A 184 -26.23 29.78 -14.21
CA GLU A 184 -25.84 28.76 -15.19
C GLU A 184 -24.51 28.07 -14.83
N GLU A 185 -23.58 28.79 -14.21
CA GLU A 185 -22.32 28.22 -13.72
C GLU A 185 -22.52 27.28 -12.52
N ILE A 186 -23.40 27.68 -11.58
CA ILE A 186 -23.78 26.84 -10.42
C ILE A 186 -24.37 25.52 -10.92
N ASP A 187 -25.34 25.57 -11.85
CA ASP A 187 -25.98 24.36 -12.41
C ASP A 187 -24.93 23.39 -13.02
N LYS A 188 -23.95 23.92 -13.76
CA LYS A 188 -22.87 23.10 -14.33
C LYS A 188 -21.96 22.49 -13.27
N LEU A 189 -21.64 23.24 -12.23
CA LEU A 189 -20.82 22.77 -11.13
C LEU A 189 -21.56 21.71 -10.30
N GLU A 190 -22.87 21.91 -10.05
CA GLU A 190 -23.70 20.91 -9.38
C GLU A 190 -23.79 19.62 -10.16
N TYR A 191 -24.01 19.69 -11.47
CA TYR A 191 -24.01 18.50 -12.33
C TYR A 191 -22.70 17.71 -12.21
N TYR A 192 -21.56 18.39 -12.19
CA TYR A 192 -20.27 17.75 -12.04
C TYR A 192 -20.05 17.15 -10.63
N LEU A 193 -20.42 17.91 -9.57
CA LEU A 193 -20.21 17.50 -8.19
C LEU A 193 -21.17 16.37 -7.76
N ASP A 194 -22.38 16.33 -8.33
CA ASP A 194 -23.37 15.26 -8.09
C ASP A 194 -22.93 13.90 -8.67
N GLU A 195 -22.05 13.90 -9.68
CA GLU A 195 -21.50 12.65 -10.26
C GLU A 195 -20.42 12.01 -9.38
N ILE A 196 -19.93 12.71 -8.33
CA ILE A 196 -18.85 12.19 -7.47
C ILE A 196 -19.46 11.24 -6.44
N PRO A 197 -19.03 9.96 -6.43
CA PRO A 197 -19.52 9.00 -5.43
C PRO A 197 -19.13 9.41 -4.01
N ASP A 198 -20.08 9.39 -3.08
CA ASP A 198 -19.89 9.79 -1.67
C ASP A 198 -18.72 9.09 -0.97
N TYR A 199 -18.45 7.83 -1.34
CA TYR A 199 -17.36 7.05 -0.73
C TYR A 199 -15.96 7.48 -1.16
N LEU A 200 -15.83 8.23 -2.27
CA LEU A 200 -14.53 8.71 -2.77
C LEU A 200 -14.07 10.01 -2.13
N ALA A 201 -15.01 10.87 -1.72
CA ALA A 201 -14.71 12.19 -1.17
C ALA A 201 -15.69 12.58 -0.06
N LYS A 202 -15.84 11.75 0.98
CA LYS A 202 -16.87 11.85 2.02
C LYS A 202 -17.01 13.24 2.67
N GLU A 203 -15.89 13.88 2.98
CA GLU A 203 -15.91 15.20 3.63
C GLU A 203 -16.39 16.28 2.67
N LEU A 204 -15.90 16.25 1.42
CA LEU A 204 -16.31 17.20 0.38
C LEU A 204 -17.78 17.01 0.02
N THR A 205 -18.23 15.77 -0.22
CA THR A 205 -19.63 15.50 -0.61
C THR A 205 -20.61 15.84 0.51
N ALA A 206 -20.23 15.65 1.78
CA ALA A 206 -21.06 16.06 2.91
C ALA A 206 -21.17 17.59 3.01
N GLU A 207 -20.06 18.33 2.87
CA GLU A 207 -20.07 19.79 2.89
C GLU A 207 -20.81 20.36 1.67
N TYR A 208 -20.57 19.78 0.49
CA TYR A 208 -21.29 20.13 -0.73
C TYR A 208 -22.79 19.95 -0.59
N SER A 209 -23.25 18.80 -0.10
CA SER A 209 -24.67 18.52 0.10
C SER A 209 -25.33 19.53 1.06
N ARG A 210 -24.62 19.91 2.13
CA ARG A 210 -25.07 20.93 3.06
C ARG A 210 -25.23 22.30 2.36
N LEU A 211 -24.19 22.75 1.63
CA LEU A 211 -24.21 24.03 0.91
C LEU A 211 -25.31 24.06 -0.14
N LYS A 212 -25.51 22.97 -0.87
CA LYS A 212 -26.58 22.84 -1.87
C LYS A 212 -27.96 22.98 -1.25
N LEU A 213 -28.17 22.32 -0.10
CA LEU A 213 -29.45 22.44 0.64
C LEU A 213 -29.68 23.85 1.16
N GLU A 214 -28.65 24.48 1.74
CA GLU A 214 -28.71 25.86 2.23
C GLU A 214 -29.03 26.86 1.10
N PHE A 215 -28.39 26.67 -0.07
CA PHE A 215 -28.62 27.49 -1.24
C PHE A 215 -30.04 27.31 -1.80
N SER A 216 -30.53 26.08 -1.93
CA SER A 216 -31.89 25.78 -2.37
C SER A 216 -32.97 26.37 -1.46
N ASN A 217 -32.67 26.55 -0.17
CA ASN A 217 -33.61 27.12 0.80
C ASN A 217 -33.60 28.67 0.85
N ARG A 218 -32.74 29.36 0.09
CA ARG A 218 -32.68 30.82 -0.02
C ARG A 218 -33.62 31.38 -1.08
N GLY A 219 -34.11 30.56 -2.00
CA GLY A 219 -35.05 30.92 -3.06
C GLY A 219 -36.45 30.52 -2.66
#